data_06c00bdd56dbf311346a5364e48de938
#
_entry.id   06c00bdd56dbf311346a5364e48de938
#
_cell.length_a   1.000
_cell.length_b   1.000
_cell.length_c   1.000
_cell.angle_alpha   90.00
_cell.angle_beta   90.00
_cell.angle_gamma   90.00
#
_symmetry.space_group_name_H-M   'P 1'
#
loop_
_entity.id
_entity.type
_entity.pdbx_description
1 polymer ?
#
loop_
_entity_poly.entity_id
_entity_poly.type
_entity_poly.pdbx_seq_one_letter_code
_entity_poly.pdbx_strand_id
1 'polypeptide(L)'
;MAAHILVVDDDVALAEMIGIVLESEGFTVTAVEDGTRALDEFHTDAPDLVLLDLMLPGIDGIEVCRRLRRESDVPIVMLTARSDTADVVAGLEAGADDYVPKPFKPRELVARVKARLRGRDESAEEHLRLGELSIDVAGHVVRRGGETIALTPLEFDLLVALCRAPWKVFTREELLEKVWGYRHAADTRLVNVHVQRLRSKIERDPERPEIVITVRGVGYRAGTGS
;
A
#
# COMPACT_ATOMS: atom_id res chain seq x y z
N MET A 1 20.08 8.88 2.15
CA MET A 1 19.90 8.61 3.59
C MET A 1 19.30 7.22 3.71
N ALA A 2 19.54 6.49 4.82
CA ALA A 2 18.86 5.21 5.07
C ALA A 2 17.37 5.49 5.29
N ALA A 3 16.49 4.65 4.75
CA ALA A 3 15.07 4.80 4.99
C ALA A 3 14.74 4.45 6.45
N HIS A 4 13.86 5.24 7.05
CA HIS A 4 13.41 5.11 8.43
C HIS A 4 12.12 4.31 8.53
N ILE A 5 12.12 3.28 9.37
CA ILE A 5 10.98 2.38 9.57
C ILE A 5 10.49 2.47 11.00
N LEU A 6 9.22 2.79 11.19
CA LEU A 6 8.54 2.72 12.47
C LEU A 6 7.93 1.33 12.65
N VAL A 7 8.34 0.62 13.71
CA VAL A 7 7.81 -0.70 14.10
C VAL A 7 6.91 -0.52 15.31
N VAL A 8 5.66 -0.94 15.18
CA VAL A 8 4.64 -0.84 16.23
C VAL A 8 4.15 -2.24 16.56
N ASP A 9 4.59 -2.79 17.71
CA ASP A 9 4.26 -4.14 18.16
C ASP A 9 4.42 -4.21 19.67
N ASP A 10 3.46 -4.74 20.40
CA ASP A 10 3.51 -4.88 21.85
C ASP A 10 4.39 -6.06 22.31
N ASP A 11 4.74 -6.97 21.41
CA ASP A 11 5.76 -7.98 21.64
C ASP A 11 7.16 -7.36 21.41
N VAL A 12 7.76 -6.88 22.53
CA VAL A 12 9.09 -6.25 22.53
C VAL A 12 10.16 -7.14 21.90
N ALA A 13 10.12 -8.46 22.16
CA ALA A 13 11.12 -9.39 21.62
C ALA A 13 10.98 -9.53 20.09
N LEU A 14 9.75 -9.52 19.59
CA LEU A 14 9.49 -9.53 18.15
C LEU A 14 9.91 -8.20 17.50
N ALA A 15 9.59 -7.07 18.12
CA ALA A 15 9.98 -5.74 17.64
C ALA A 15 11.51 -5.60 17.58
N GLU A 16 12.23 -6.05 18.59
CA GLU A 16 13.71 -6.08 18.60
C GLU A 16 14.26 -6.97 17.47
N MET A 17 13.70 -8.17 17.30
CA MET A 17 14.12 -9.07 16.21
C MET A 17 13.89 -8.44 14.84
N ILE A 18 12.76 -7.79 14.63
CA ILE A 18 12.46 -7.05 13.41
C ILE A 18 13.48 -5.93 13.22
N GLY A 19 13.77 -5.16 14.27
CA GLY A 19 14.77 -4.08 14.25
C GLY A 19 16.13 -4.57 13.78
N ILE A 20 16.67 -5.61 14.45
CA ILE A 20 17.98 -6.19 14.07
C ILE A 20 18.01 -6.64 12.60
N VAL A 21 16.94 -7.28 12.12
CA VAL A 21 16.87 -7.75 10.74
C VAL A 21 16.85 -6.58 9.76
N LEU A 22 16.07 -5.54 10.02
CA LEU A 22 15.96 -4.38 9.13
C LEU A 22 17.23 -3.52 9.15
N GLU A 23 17.84 -3.33 10.31
CA GLU A 23 19.12 -2.62 10.45
C GLU A 23 20.25 -3.33 9.70
N SER A 24 20.29 -4.67 9.71
CA SER A 24 21.25 -5.45 8.93
C SER A 24 21.10 -5.27 7.42
N GLU A 25 19.92 -4.81 6.96
CA GLU A 25 19.62 -4.49 5.57
C GLU A 25 19.82 -3.00 5.22
N GLY A 26 20.31 -2.21 6.20
CA GLY A 26 20.69 -0.79 6.02
C GLY A 26 19.55 0.21 6.29
N PHE A 27 18.48 -0.19 6.96
CA PHE A 27 17.42 0.71 7.40
C PHE A 27 17.72 1.30 8.78
N THR A 28 17.10 2.43 9.12
CA THR A 28 16.99 2.91 10.49
C THR A 28 15.65 2.50 11.05
N VAL A 29 15.61 2.11 12.33
CA VAL A 29 14.38 1.56 12.94
C VAL A 29 14.09 2.27 14.27
N THR A 30 12.85 2.72 14.44
CA THR A 30 12.27 3.09 15.72
C THR A 30 11.19 2.09 16.08
N ALA A 31 11.21 1.55 17.30
CA ALA A 31 10.22 0.61 17.79
C ALA A 31 9.41 1.22 18.93
N VAL A 32 8.09 1.03 18.90
CA VAL A 32 7.15 1.45 19.96
C VAL A 32 6.14 0.35 20.24
N GLU A 33 5.61 0.32 21.47
CA GLU A 33 4.84 -0.81 22.02
C GLU A 33 3.32 -0.59 21.97
N ASP A 34 2.86 0.61 21.66
CA ASP A 34 1.43 0.95 21.67
C ASP A 34 1.04 1.98 20.59
N GLY A 35 -0.26 2.02 20.28
CA GLY A 35 -0.78 2.87 19.22
C GLY A 35 -0.70 4.38 19.52
N THR A 36 -0.69 4.81 20.78
CA THR A 36 -0.59 6.23 21.14
C THR A 36 0.83 6.71 20.84
N ARG A 37 1.83 5.98 21.33
CA ARG A 37 3.24 6.26 21.03
C ARG A 37 3.55 6.19 19.56
N ALA A 38 2.88 5.28 18.83
CA ALA A 38 3.05 5.20 17.37
C ALA A 38 2.64 6.49 16.65
N LEU A 39 1.53 7.10 17.07
CA LEU A 39 1.07 8.38 16.50
C LEU A 39 2.01 9.53 16.88
N ASP A 40 2.45 9.59 18.14
CA ASP A 40 3.38 10.62 18.61
C ASP A 40 4.74 10.53 17.87
N GLU A 41 5.28 9.32 17.73
CA GLU A 41 6.54 9.06 17.05
C GLU A 41 6.46 9.38 15.56
N PHE A 42 5.33 9.03 14.93
CA PHE A 42 5.08 9.35 13.53
C PHE A 42 5.18 10.87 13.24
N HIS A 43 4.66 11.70 14.14
CA HIS A 43 4.73 13.15 13.99
C HIS A 43 6.13 13.73 14.30
N THR A 44 6.90 13.01 15.12
CA THR A 44 8.25 13.46 15.53
C THR A 44 9.28 13.19 14.44
N ASP A 45 9.29 11.98 13.89
CA ASP A 45 10.39 11.49 13.03
C ASP A 45 9.99 11.18 11.59
N ALA A 46 8.72 11.34 11.21
CA ALA A 46 8.17 11.15 9.87
C ALA A 46 8.76 9.92 9.13
N PRO A 47 8.40 8.68 9.50
CA PRO A 47 8.99 7.48 8.94
C PRO A 47 8.64 7.30 7.45
N ASP A 48 9.53 6.61 6.72
CA ASP A 48 9.32 6.25 5.32
C ASP A 48 8.39 5.04 5.15
N LEU A 49 8.21 4.23 6.22
CA LEU A 49 7.31 3.08 6.26
C LEU A 49 6.93 2.74 7.70
N VAL A 50 5.69 2.29 7.89
CA VAL A 50 5.20 1.80 9.19
C VAL A 50 4.93 0.30 9.10
N LEU A 51 5.54 -0.48 10.00
CA LEU A 51 5.14 -1.86 10.31
C LEU A 51 4.22 -1.81 11.53
N LEU A 52 3.00 -2.29 11.41
CA LEU A 52 1.96 -2.06 12.41
C LEU A 52 1.25 -3.37 12.80
N ASP A 53 1.36 -3.76 14.07
CA ASP A 53 0.53 -4.85 14.56
C ASP A 53 -0.95 -4.44 14.66
N LEU A 54 -1.82 -5.38 14.34
CA LEU A 54 -3.27 -5.20 14.50
C LEU A 54 -3.69 -5.24 15.98
N MET A 55 -3.03 -6.07 16.77
CA MET A 55 -3.42 -6.40 18.15
C MET A 55 -2.64 -5.56 19.16
N LEU A 56 -2.82 -4.25 19.16
CA LEU A 56 -2.15 -3.36 20.12
C LEU A 56 -3.00 -3.10 21.36
N PRO A 57 -2.37 -2.89 22.54
CA PRO A 57 -3.08 -2.42 23.72
C PRO A 57 -3.55 -0.98 23.55
N GLY A 58 -4.70 -0.65 24.11
CA GLY A 58 -5.26 0.71 24.08
C GLY A 58 -5.91 1.04 22.74
N ILE A 59 -5.19 1.71 21.85
CA ILE A 59 -5.67 2.01 20.49
C ILE A 59 -5.25 0.87 19.57
N ASP A 60 -6.22 0.17 18.97
CA ASP A 60 -5.92 -0.95 18.08
C ASP A 60 -5.22 -0.50 16.78
N GLY A 61 -4.51 -1.43 16.13
CA GLY A 61 -3.74 -1.13 14.93
C GLY A 61 -4.60 -0.65 13.76
N ILE A 62 -5.86 -1.06 13.68
CA ILE A 62 -6.79 -0.61 12.64
C ILE A 62 -7.10 0.89 12.81
N GLU A 63 -7.33 1.34 14.04
CA GLU A 63 -7.58 2.74 14.33
C GLU A 63 -6.32 3.59 14.15
N VAL A 64 -5.15 3.09 14.55
CA VAL A 64 -3.86 3.73 14.25
C VAL A 64 -3.69 3.91 12.74
N CYS A 65 -3.92 2.86 11.96
CA CYS A 65 -3.84 2.92 10.50
C CYS A 65 -4.79 3.97 9.91
N ARG A 66 -6.04 4.04 10.38
CA ARG A 66 -7.01 5.05 9.91
C ARG A 66 -6.54 6.46 10.22
N ARG A 67 -5.96 6.71 11.40
CA ARG A 67 -5.45 8.05 11.77
C ARG A 67 -4.28 8.44 10.91
N LEU A 68 -3.29 7.58 10.77
CA LEU A 68 -2.13 7.82 9.91
C LEU A 68 -2.55 8.10 8.46
N ARG A 69 -3.50 7.34 7.94
CA ARG A 69 -3.96 7.48 6.55
C ARG A 69 -4.75 8.77 6.27
N ARG A 70 -5.34 9.41 7.29
CA ARG A 70 -5.97 10.73 7.14
C ARG A 70 -4.95 11.85 6.94
N GLU A 71 -3.74 11.65 7.40
CA GLU A 71 -2.69 12.69 7.48
C GLU A 71 -1.55 12.44 6.50
N SER A 72 -1.38 11.19 6.05
CA SER A 72 -0.21 10.79 5.26
C SER A 72 -0.49 9.64 4.31
N ASP A 73 0.28 9.62 3.22
CA ASP A 73 0.34 8.52 2.25
C ASP A 73 1.51 7.55 2.54
N VAL A 74 2.10 7.61 3.74
CA VAL A 74 3.19 6.70 4.14
C VAL A 74 2.78 5.24 3.92
N PRO A 75 3.64 4.38 3.37
CA PRO A 75 3.36 2.96 3.25
C PRO A 75 3.15 2.31 4.63
N ILE A 76 2.04 1.59 4.78
CA ILE A 76 1.68 0.86 6.02
C ILE A 76 1.58 -0.62 5.69
N VAL A 77 2.40 -1.43 6.35
CA VAL A 77 2.38 -2.90 6.26
C VAL A 77 1.91 -3.45 7.60
N MET A 78 0.77 -4.12 7.61
CA MET A 78 0.24 -4.70 8.84
C MET A 78 0.89 -6.04 9.18
N LEU A 79 1.23 -6.23 10.44
CA LEU A 79 1.60 -7.52 11.02
C LEU A 79 0.36 -8.12 11.68
N THR A 80 -0.01 -9.35 11.36
CA THR A 80 -1.23 -9.95 11.91
C THR A 80 -1.02 -11.39 12.37
N ALA A 81 -1.41 -11.69 13.60
CA ALA A 81 -1.44 -13.06 14.11
C ALA A 81 -2.60 -13.89 13.50
N ARG A 82 -3.55 -13.22 12.85
CA ARG A 82 -4.75 -13.85 12.30
C ARG A 82 -4.69 -13.89 10.78
N SER A 83 -4.77 -15.08 10.24
CA SER A 83 -5.07 -15.33 8.83
C SER A 83 -6.58 -15.20 8.54
N ASP A 84 -7.37 -14.72 9.50
CA ASP A 84 -8.81 -14.56 9.29
C ASP A 84 -9.07 -13.49 8.23
N THR A 85 -9.85 -13.90 7.25
CA THR A 85 -10.16 -13.07 6.08
C THR A 85 -10.75 -11.72 6.46
N ALA A 86 -11.54 -11.67 7.55
CA ALA A 86 -12.21 -10.45 8.00
C ALA A 86 -11.21 -9.41 8.53
N ASP A 87 -10.24 -9.81 9.36
CA ASP A 87 -9.25 -8.92 9.94
C ASP A 87 -8.29 -8.36 8.88
N VAL A 88 -7.88 -9.21 7.94
CA VAL A 88 -7.05 -8.76 6.80
C VAL A 88 -7.78 -7.73 5.95
N VAL A 89 -9.05 -8.00 5.60
CA VAL A 89 -9.85 -7.06 4.82
C VAL A 89 -10.07 -5.76 5.58
N ALA A 90 -10.42 -5.82 6.88
CA ALA A 90 -10.62 -4.64 7.71
C ALA A 90 -9.36 -3.77 7.79
N GLY A 91 -8.18 -4.38 7.94
CA GLY A 91 -6.91 -3.67 7.92
C GLY A 91 -6.61 -2.98 6.60
N LEU A 92 -6.82 -3.69 5.50
CA LEU A 92 -6.66 -3.13 4.16
C LEU A 92 -7.68 -2.00 3.91
N GLU A 93 -8.96 -2.16 4.29
CA GLU A 93 -9.98 -1.12 4.18
C GLU A 93 -9.68 0.10 5.06
N ALA A 94 -9.02 -0.09 6.21
CA ALA A 94 -8.58 0.99 7.08
C ALA A 94 -7.48 1.86 6.46
N GLY A 95 -6.78 1.35 5.43
CA GLY A 95 -5.76 2.13 4.73
C GLY A 95 -4.40 1.44 4.57
N ALA A 96 -4.21 0.23 5.08
CA ALA A 96 -2.96 -0.50 4.88
C ALA A 96 -2.69 -0.81 3.41
N ASP A 97 -1.42 -0.84 3.04
CA ASP A 97 -0.97 -1.14 1.68
C ASP A 97 -0.68 -2.63 1.49
N ASP A 98 -0.34 -3.30 2.59
CA ASP A 98 0.02 -4.72 2.60
C ASP A 98 -0.18 -5.32 4.00
N TYR A 99 -0.06 -6.65 4.10
CA TYR A 99 -0.03 -7.35 5.37
C TYR A 99 0.92 -8.54 5.35
N VAL A 100 1.44 -8.88 6.53
CA VAL A 100 2.32 -10.02 6.77
C VAL A 100 1.72 -10.87 7.89
N PRO A 101 1.32 -12.13 7.62
CA PRO A 101 0.81 -13.01 8.67
C PRO A 101 1.94 -13.47 9.60
N LYS A 102 1.73 -13.39 10.90
CA LYS A 102 2.60 -14.00 11.92
C LYS A 102 2.26 -15.50 12.07
N PRO A 103 3.25 -16.41 12.17
CA PRO A 103 4.69 -16.17 12.11
C PRO A 103 5.19 -16.00 10.66
N PHE A 104 6.09 -15.05 10.44
CA PHE A 104 6.69 -14.77 9.15
C PHE A 104 8.19 -15.11 9.13
N LYS A 105 8.70 -15.28 7.91
CA LYS A 105 10.15 -15.42 7.72
C LYS A 105 10.79 -14.04 7.61
N PRO A 106 11.92 -13.77 8.28
CA PRO A 106 12.59 -12.47 8.18
C PRO A 106 12.83 -12.01 6.74
N ARG A 107 13.23 -12.91 5.86
CA ARG A 107 13.43 -12.61 4.42
C ARG A 107 12.14 -12.16 3.72
N GLU A 108 10.99 -12.68 4.13
CA GLU A 108 9.71 -12.28 3.57
C GLU A 108 9.37 -10.86 3.98
N LEU A 109 9.51 -10.54 5.27
CA LEU A 109 9.29 -9.18 5.79
C LEU A 109 10.18 -8.16 5.08
N VAL A 110 11.48 -8.45 4.99
CA VAL A 110 12.45 -7.57 4.29
C VAL A 110 12.06 -7.36 2.83
N ALA A 111 11.64 -8.43 2.14
CA ALA A 111 11.23 -8.32 0.74
C ALA A 111 10.01 -7.41 0.57
N ARG A 112 9.03 -7.47 1.49
CA ARG A 112 7.83 -6.62 1.48
C ARG A 112 8.17 -5.17 1.80
N VAL A 113 9.00 -4.93 2.82
CA VAL A 113 9.50 -3.59 3.17
C VAL A 113 10.22 -2.97 1.97
N LYS A 114 11.18 -3.68 1.37
CA LYS A 114 11.89 -3.20 0.18
C LYS A 114 10.95 -2.96 -1.01
N ALA A 115 9.92 -3.77 -1.16
CA ALA A 115 8.93 -3.58 -2.22
C ALA A 115 8.12 -2.29 -2.04
N ARG A 116 7.81 -1.91 -0.80
CA ARG A 116 7.05 -0.68 -0.48
C ARG A 116 7.93 0.58 -0.49
N LEU A 117 9.23 0.42 -0.19
CA LEU A 117 10.21 1.51 -0.21
C LEU A 117 10.91 1.69 -1.57
N ARG A 118 10.67 0.78 -2.53
CA ARG A 118 11.23 0.96 -3.87
C ARG A 118 10.84 2.33 -4.38
N GLY A 119 11.86 3.20 -4.44
CA GLY A 119 11.75 4.53 -4.98
C GLY A 119 11.24 4.49 -6.42
N ARG A 120 10.62 5.56 -6.78
CA ARG A 120 10.16 5.89 -8.11
C ARG A 120 11.27 5.57 -9.11
N ASP A 121 11.06 4.60 -10.00
CA ASP A 121 11.90 4.50 -11.17
C ASP A 121 11.96 5.91 -11.77
N GLU A 122 13.16 6.44 -11.96
CA GLU A 122 13.40 7.67 -12.69
C GLU A 122 13.03 7.42 -14.17
N SER A 123 11.74 7.15 -14.40
CA SER A 123 11.21 7.04 -15.75
C SER A 123 11.14 8.45 -16.32
N ALA A 124 11.65 8.60 -17.54
CA ALA A 124 11.54 9.80 -18.36
C ALA A 124 10.14 10.44 -18.24
N GLU A 125 10.02 11.74 -18.48
CA GLU A 125 8.78 12.51 -18.50
C GLU A 125 7.65 11.74 -19.23
N GLU A 126 6.99 10.84 -18.51
CA GLU A 126 5.89 10.03 -19.05
C GLU A 126 4.57 10.63 -18.59
N HIS A 127 3.81 11.12 -19.54
CA HIS A 127 2.45 11.60 -19.30
C HIS A 127 1.45 10.62 -19.89
N LEU A 128 0.62 10.03 -19.03
CA LEU A 128 -0.46 9.14 -19.44
C LEU A 128 -1.81 9.86 -19.36
N ARG A 129 -2.75 9.42 -20.19
CA ARG A 129 -4.14 9.86 -20.13
C ARG A 129 -5.08 8.68 -20.09
N LEU A 130 -6.10 8.76 -19.24
CA LEU A 130 -7.16 7.77 -19.15
C LEU A 130 -8.50 8.49 -18.89
N GLY A 131 -9.35 8.56 -19.91
CA GLY A 131 -10.55 9.41 -19.87
C GLY A 131 -10.18 10.86 -19.54
N GLU A 132 -10.77 11.39 -18.50
CA GLU A 132 -10.52 12.76 -18.02
C GLU A 132 -9.27 12.90 -17.11
N LEU A 133 -8.62 11.78 -16.78
CA LEU A 133 -7.44 11.80 -15.94
C LEU A 133 -6.19 12.11 -16.77
N SER A 134 -5.38 13.03 -16.25
CA SER A 134 -4.00 13.24 -16.67
C SER A 134 -3.05 12.76 -15.58
N ILE A 135 -2.07 11.94 -15.95
CA ILE A 135 -1.17 11.26 -15.03
C ILE A 135 0.25 11.65 -15.40
N ASP A 136 0.89 12.39 -14.53
CA ASP A 136 2.32 12.69 -14.60
C ASP A 136 3.05 11.60 -13.83
N VAL A 137 3.70 10.69 -14.56
CA VAL A 137 4.33 9.52 -13.95
C VAL A 137 5.58 9.92 -13.17
N ALA A 138 6.39 10.83 -13.69
CA ALA A 138 7.61 11.30 -13.03
C ALA A 138 7.28 12.13 -11.78
N GLY A 139 6.28 13.02 -11.88
CA GLY A 139 5.81 13.84 -10.77
C GLY A 139 4.93 13.11 -9.76
N HIS A 140 4.51 11.86 -10.01
CA HIS A 140 3.53 11.12 -9.21
C HIS A 140 2.23 11.89 -8.97
N VAL A 141 1.72 12.58 -9.97
CA VAL A 141 0.55 13.44 -9.85
C VAL A 141 -0.55 12.95 -10.78
N VAL A 142 -1.74 12.81 -10.23
CA VAL A 142 -2.97 12.55 -11.00
C VAL A 142 -3.88 13.77 -10.90
N ARG A 143 -4.39 14.22 -12.05
CA ARG A 143 -5.33 15.35 -12.10
C ARG A 143 -6.57 15.00 -12.90
N ARG A 144 -7.69 15.60 -12.49
CA ARG A 144 -8.92 15.66 -13.27
C ARG A 144 -9.35 17.12 -13.42
N GLY A 145 -9.48 17.60 -14.68
CA GLY A 145 -9.89 18.98 -14.91
C GLY A 145 -9.00 20.04 -14.26
N GLY A 146 -7.73 19.73 -13.98
CA GLY A 146 -6.78 20.61 -13.27
C GLY A 146 -6.70 20.38 -11.76
N GLU A 147 -7.67 19.73 -11.15
CA GLU A 147 -7.65 19.39 -9.71
C GLU A 147 -6.82 18.13 -9.45
N THR A 148 -5.95 18.18 -8.43
CA THR A 148 -5.12 17.04 -8.04
C THR A 148 -5.92 16.04 -7.23
N ILE A 149 -5.80 14.76 -7.58
CA ILE A 149 -6.36 13.62 -6.84
C ILE A 149 -5.26 13.01 -6.00
N ALA A 150 -5.42 13.01 -4.68
CA ALA A 150 -4.46 12.40 -3.75
C ALA A 150 -4.58 10.87 -3.78
N LEU A 151 -3.53 10.21 -4.26
CA LEU A 151 -3.39 8.76 -4.26
C LEU A 151 -2.22 8.36 -3.39
N THR A 152 -2.35 7.22 -2.69
CA THR A 152 -1.17 6.62 -2.07
C THR A 152 -0.21 6.13 -3.16
N PRO A 153 1.10 5.95 -2.86
CA PRO A 153 2.05 5.43 -3.84
C PRO A 153 1.57 4.15 -4.51
N LEU A 154 0.96 3.24 -3.76
CA LEU A 154 0.47 1.98 -4.28
C LEU A 154 -0.76 2.12 -5.20
N GLU A 155 -1.69 3.01 -4.85
CA GLU A 155 -2.85 3.32 -5.71
C GLU A 155 -2.40 3.97 -7.02
N PHE A 156 -1.38 4.82 -6.94
CA PHE A 156 -0.75 5.42 -8.12
C PHE A 156 -0.11 4.37 -9.02
N ASP A 157 0.70 3.47 -8.46
CA ASP A 157 1.36 2.38 -9.18
C ASP A 157 0.34 1.45 -9.86
N LEU A 158 -0.75 1.14 -9.15
CA LEU A 158 -1.85 0.34 -9.71
C LEU A 158 -2.52 1.04 -10.91
N LEU A 159 -2.79 2.34 -10.80
CA LEU A 159 -3.34 3.13 -11.90
C LEU A 159 -2.38 3.15 -13.09
N VAL A 160 -1.11 3.46 -12.87
CA VAL A 160 -0.08 3.50 -13.92
C VAL A 160 0.08 2.14 -14.59
N ALA A 161 0.08 1.04 -13.81
CA ALA A 161 0.18 -0.31 -14.36
C ALA A 161 -0.96 -0.63 -15.34
N LEU A 162 -2.18 -0.19 -15.04
CA LEU A 162 -3.34 -0.35 -15.91
C LEU A 162 -3.27 0.58 -17.13
N CYS A 163 -2.86 1.84 -16.94
CA CYS A 163 -2.80 2.85 -17.99
C CYS A 163 -1.73 2.55 -19.06
N ARG A 164 -0.59 1.97 -18.67
CA ARG A 164 0.49 1.59 -19.62
C ARG A 164 0.10 0.50 -20.61
N ALA A 165 -0.96 -0.25 -20.32
CA ALA A 165 -1.48 -1.26 -21.22
C ALA A 165 -3.02 -1.29 -21.20
N PRO A 166 -3.69 -0.24 -21.72
CA PRO A 166 -5.13 -0.03 -21.55
C PRO A 166 -6.00 -1.13 -22.20
N TRP A 167 -5.49 -1.80 -23.22
CA TRP A 167 -6.19 -2.90 -23.90
C TRP A 167 -6.04 -4.25 -23.20
N LYS A 168 -5.05 -4.36 -22.29
CA LYS A 168 -4.75 -5.61 -21.60
C LYS A 168 -5.71 -5.79 -20.44
N VAL A 169 -6.29 -6.99 -20.35
CA VAL A 169 -6.91 -7.47 -19.11
C VAL A 169 -5.82 -8.10 -18.26
N PHE A 170 -5.56 -7.53 -17.11
CA PHE A 170 -4.64 -8.06 -16.13
C PHE A 170 -5.37 -9.03 -15.21
N THR A 171 -4.82 -10.21 -14.98
CA THR A 171 -5.28 -11.06 -13.88
C THR A 171 -4.90 -10.43 -12.54
N ARG A 172 -5.48 -10.92 -11.46
CA ARG A 172 -5.13 -10.44 -10.11
C ARG A 172 -3.70 -10.79 -9.75
N GLU A 173 -3.24 -11.95 -10.16
CA GLU A 173 -1.88 -12.44 -9.98
C GLU A 173 -0.87 -11.56 -10.73
N GLU A 174 -1.17 -11.20 -11.99
CA GLU A 174 -0.32 -10.30 -12.76
C GLU A 174 -0.22 -8.90 -12.12
N LEU A 175 -1.33 -8.38 -11.56
CA LEU A 175 -1.30 -7.11 -10.83
C LEU A 175 -0.50 -7.23 -9.53
N LEU A 176 -0.65 -8.32 -8.79
CA LEU A 176 0.17 -8.57 -7.60
C LEU A 176 1.66 -8.61 -7.93
N GLU A 177 2.04 -9.29 -8.99
CA GLU A 177 3.45 -9.34 -9.40
C GLU A 177 3.94 -7.95 -9.82
N LYS A 178 3.16 -7.24 -10.62
CA LYS A 178 3.56 -5.97 -11.22
C LYS A 178 3.63 -4.82 -10.21
N VAL A 179 2.65 -4.74 -9.31
CA VAL A 179 2.48 -3.60 -8.37
C VAL A 179 3.08 -3.92 -7.00
N TRP A 180 2.90 -5.13 -6.50
CA TRP A 180 3.43 -5.56 -5.20
C TRP A 180 4.78 -6.26 -5.29
N GLY A 181 5.16 -6.76 -6.48
CA GLY A 181 6.41 -7.49 -6.68
C GLY A 181 6.36 -8.94 -6.21
N TYR A 182 5.17 -9.50 -5.99
CA TYR A 182 5.00 -10.87 -5.48
C TYR A 182 4.96 -11.89 -6.62
N ARG A 183 5.97 -12.75 -6.70
CA ARG A 183 6.10 -13.77 -7.75
C ARG A 183 5.37 -15.09 -7.46
N HIS A 184 4.90 -15.34 -6.24
CA HIS A 184 4.24 -16.59 -5.84
C HIS A 184 3.03 -16.31 -4.98
N ALA A 185 1.99 -17.10 -5.17
CA ALA A 185 0.68 -17.22 -4.49
C ALA A 185 0.47 -16.27 -3.29
N ALA A 186 0.47 -14.98 -3.53
CA ALA A 186 0.04 -14.01 -2.54
C ALA A 186 -1.49 -13.89 -2.60
N ASP A 187 -2.05 -13.34 -1.58
CA ASP A 187 -3.49 -13.18 -1.46
C ASP A 187 -4.01 -12.14 -2.46
N THR A 188 -4.76 -12.58 -3.45
CA THR A 188 -5.36 -11.73 -4.48
C THR A 188 -6.42 -10.75 -3.94
N ARG A 189 -6.83 -10.88 -2.67
CA ARG A 189 -7.73 -9.93 -1.99
C ARG A 189 -7.13 -8.53 -1.93
N LEU A 190 -5.80 -8.41 -1.78
CA LEU A 190 -5.07 -7.15 -1.87
C LEU A 190 -5.49 -6.34 -3.09
N VAL A 191 -5.49 -6.96 -4.26
CA VAL A 191 -5.85 -6.29 -5.52
C VAL A 191 -7.28 -5.78 -5.48
N ASN A 192 -8.22 -6.59 -4.98
CA ASN A 192 -9.62 -6.20 -4.97
C ASN A 192 -9.86 -4.97 -4.07
N VAL A 193 -9.30 -4.97 -2.86
CA VAL A 193 -9.45 -3.86 -1.91
C VAL A 193 -8.81 -2.58 -2.48
N HIS A 194 -7.59 -2.67 -3.03
CA HIS A 194 -6.93 -1.50 -3.60
C HIS A 194 -7.61 -0.98 -4.88
N VAL A 195 -8.19 -1.85 -5.70
CA VAL A 195 -9.03 -1.41 -6.82
C VAL A 195 -10.25 -0.65 -6.33
N GLN A 196 -10.91 -1.09 -5.26
CA GLN A 196 -12.05 -0.36 -4.70
C GLN A 196 -11.64 0.99 -4.10
N ARG A 197 -10.52 1.04 -3.37
CA ARG A 197 -9.95 2.30 -2.84
C ARG A 197 -9.58 3.26 -3.97
N LEU A 198 -8.92 2.77 -5.00
CA LEU A 198 -8.59 3.56 -6.18
C LEU A 198 -9.86 4.12 -6.84
N ARG A 199 -10.86 3.27 -7.08
CA ARG A 199 -12.15 3.69 -7.66
C ARG A 199 -12.82 4.79 -6.85
N SER A 200 -12.86 4.67 -5.52
CA SER A 200 -13.47 5.69 -4.66
C SER A 200 -12.85 7.08 -4.82
N LYS A 201 -11.62 7.15 -5.30
CA LYS A 201 -10.90 8.41 -5.53
C LYS A 201 -10.97 8.90 -6.99
N ILE A 202 -10.92 7.97 -7.96
CA ILE A 202 -10.79 8.32 -9.38
C ILE A 202 -12.05 8.12 -10.22
N GLU A 203 -13.06 7.39 -9.77
CA GLU A 203 -14.31 7.27 -10.51
C GLU A 203 -15.27 8.41 -10.16
N ARG A 204 -16.20 8.74 -11.06
CA ARG A 204 -17.33 9.62 -10.73
C ARG A 204 -18.38 8.88 -9.91
N ASP A 205 -18.61 7.63 -10.27
CA ASP A 205 -19.50 6.69 -9.57
C ASP A 205 -18.74 5.36 -9.39
N PRO A 206 -18.22 5.06 -8.18
CA PRO A 206 -17.47 3.84 -7.90
C PRO A 206 -18.27 2.55 -8.15
N GLU A 207 -19.62 2.63 -8.09
CA GLU A 207 -20.51 1.48 -8.37
C GLU A 207 -20.67 1.24 -9.89
N ARG A 208 -20.38 2.26 -10.70
CA ARG A 208 -20.41 2.19 -12.17
C ARG A 208 -19.06 2.63 -12.76
N PRO A 209 -18.00 1.87 -12.49
CA PRO A 209 -16.65 2.30 -12.85
C PRO A 209 -16.46 2.33 -14.37
N GLU A 210 -15.88 3.43 -14.85
CA GLU A 210 -15.55 3.66 -16.25
C GLU A 210 -14.04 3.72 -16.50
N ILE A 211 -13.25 3.99 -15.46
CA ILE A 211 -11.79 4.13 -15.52
C ILE A 211 -11.10 2.80 -15.22
N VAL A 212 -11.51 2.09 -14.17
CA VAL A 212 -10.98 0.77 -13.83
C VAL A 212 -12.09 -0.27 -13.98
N ILE A 213 -12.09 -0.99 -15.09
CA ILE A 213 -13.15 -1.92 -15.45
C ILE A 213 -12.87 -3.32 -14.91
N THR A 214 -13.88 -3.94 -14.29
CA THR A 214 -13.83 -5.35 -13.92
C THR A 214 -14.17 -6.24 -15.11
N VAL A 215 -13.28 -7.17 -15.44
CA VAL A 215 -13.56 -8.27 -16.36
C VAL A 215 -13.89 -9.51 -15.54
N ARG A 216 -15.17 -9.86 -15.48
CA ARG A 216 -15.68 -10.94 -14.63
C ARG A 216 -14.93 -12.26 -14.90
N GLY A 217 -14.53 -12.94 -13.83
CA GLY A 217 -13.78 -14.20 -13.90
C GLY A 217 -12.32 -14.08 -14.31
N VAL A 218 -11.83 -12.89 -14.72
CA VAL A 218 -10.44 -12.67 -15.17
C VAL A 218 -9.71 -11.70 -14.24
N GLY A 219 -10.11 -10.44 -14.19
CA GLY A 219 -9.38 -9.42 -13.45
C GLY A 219 -9.83 -8.00 -13.79
N TYR A 220 -8.86 -7.13 -14.09
CA TYR A 220 -9.10 -5.71 -14.29
C TYR A 220 -8.40 -5.17 -15.54
N ARG A 221 -8.95 -4.14 -16.13
CA ARG A 221 -8.32 -3.38 -17.21
C ARG A 221 -8.64 -1.89 -17.09
N ALA A 222 -7.87 -1.05 -17.77
CA ALA A 222 -8.25 0.33 -17.95
C ALA A 222 -9.51 0.45 -18.84
N GLY A 223 -10.34 1.42 -18.55
CA GLY A 223 -11.44 1.82 -19.41
C GLY A 223 -10.90 2.59 -20.62
N THR A 224 -11.65 2.62 -21.70
CA THR A 224 -11.25 3.33 -22.93
C THR A 224 -11.62 4.81 -22.94
N GLY A 225 -12.24 5.32 -21.86
CA GLY A 225 -12.76 6.68 -21.76
C GLY A 225 -13.58 7.06 -23.00
N SER A 226 -14.86 7.17 -22.85
CA SER A 226 -15.72 7.70 -23.91
C SER A 226 -15.52 9.19 -24.03
#